data_af3b661e55139d508776c8ece5fbc35c
#
_entry.id   af3b661e55139d508776c8ece5fbc35c
#
_cell.length_a   1.000
_cell.length_b   1.000
_cell.length_c   1.000
_cell.angle_alpha   90.00
_cell.angle_beta   90.00
_cell.angle_gamma   90.00
#
_symmetry.space_group_name_H-M   'P 1'
#
loop_
_entity.id
_entity.type
_entity.pdbx_description
1 polymer ?
#
loop_
_entity_poly.entity_id
_entity_poly.type
_entity_poly.pdbx_seq_one_letter_code
_entity_poly.pdbx_strand_id
1 'polypeptide(L)'
;RSQFKKKNNYPKKLAIVICFYFNPKKIKILKKTLQEINSYNFKIDLSLITNQLQKKQKNVLKKMIINKVKNCNIYEAKEMPDNDLLPWFSINIMKKKFENKSISHFMFIEDDILVTSKNICYWVYFRKILKKFKLVPGFIRYENYKNDFYAVDYEKKIILNKSPKILTDDCSDSLINPKYPYSAMYLMDRELMKEYLSSNAIKFDFSFTNNFLKSKAPIKELLNISHAFLNVPKGFFNKLMIPFEKNKNIPDYCLVEHTDVKYANFKKLKNMGFGKIKVKDLIN
;
A
#
# COMPACT_ATOMS: atom_id res chain seq x y z
N ARG A 1 20.35 2.90 11.01
CA ARG A 1 19.29 1.85 11.11
C ARG A 1 18.50 1.91 12.44
N SER A 2 19.03 2.49 13.52
CA SER A 2 18.30 2.72 14.78
C SER A 2 17.40 3.96 14.78
N GLN A 3 17.56 4.84 13.80
CA GLN A 3 16.87 6.15 13.72
C GLN A 3 15.33 6.04 13.63
N PHE A 4 14.79 4.97 13.00
CA PHE A 4 13.35 4.81 12.83
C PHE A 4 12.62 4.33 14.09
N LYS A 5 13.32 3.69 15.03
CA LYS A 5 12.70 3.14 16.25
C LYS A 5 12.40 4.16 17.34
N LYS A 6 12.71 5.46 17.13
CA LYS A 6 12.37 6.50 18.09
C LYS A 6 10.84 6.63 18.22
N LYS A 7 10.32 6.73 19.44
CA LYS A 7 8.90 6.84 19.77
C LYS A 7 8.15 7.91 18.95
N ASN A 8 8.84 8.95 18.51
CA ASN A 8 8.28 10.04 17.68
C ASN A 8 8.01 9.67 16.20
N ASN A 9 8.41 8.47 15.76
CA ASN A 9 8.19 7.98 14.40
C ASN A 9 7.04 6.96 14.31
N TYR A 10 6.20 6.87 15.35
CA TYR A 10 4.97 6.08 15.31
C TYR A 10 3.75 6.96 15.10
N PRO A 11 2.71 6.45 14.42
CA PRO A 11 1.40 7.10 14.41
C PRO A 11 0.85 7.21 15.83
N LYS A 12 0.19 8.31 16.17
CA LYS A 12 -0.59 8.39 17.44
C LYS A 12 -1.72 7.35 17.45
N LYS A 13 -2.43 7.24 16.34
CA LYS A 13 -3.41 6.19 16.05
C LYS A 13 -3.49 6.02 14.53
N LEU A 14 -3.43 4.77 14.05
CA LEU A 14 -3.51 4.40 12.64
C LEU A 14 -4.87 3.77 12.34
N ALA A 15 -5.62 4.34 11.41
CA ALA A 15 -6.75 3.66 10.80
C ALA A 15 -6.25 2.76 9.67
N ILE A 16 -6.63 1.49 9.72
CA ILE A 16 -6.28 0.50 8.68
C ILE A 16 -7.56 -0.01 8.04
N VAL A 17 -7.62 0.02 6.72
CA VAL A 17 -8.67 -0.62 5.95
C VAL A 17 -8.05 -1.71 5.09
N ILE A 18 -8.44 -2.96 5.34
CA ILE A 18 -8.03 -4.12 4.54
C ILE A 18 -9.14 -4.45 3.57
N CYS A 19 -8.80 -4.65 2.30
CA CYS A 19 -9.69 -5.14 1.28
C CYS A 19 -9.46 -6.65 1.09
N PHE A 20 -10.49 -7.45 1.38
CA PHE A 20 -10.44 -8.91 1.30
C PHE A 20 -11.64 -9.47 0.55
N TYR A 21 -11.46 -9.89 -0.68
CA TYR A 21 -12.47 -10.68 -1.37
C TYR A 21 -12.46 -12.11 -0.81
N PHE A 22 -13.57 -12.51 -0.16
CA PHE A 22 -13.66 -13.79 0.54
C PHE A 22 -13.39 -14.97 -0.40
N ASN A 23 -12.28 -15.64 -0.14
CA ASN A 23 -11.90 -16.89 -0.77
C ASN A 23 -11.31 -17.80 0.32
N PRO A 24 -11.83 -19.03 0.54
CA PRO A 24 -11.30 -19.95 1.54
C PRO A 24 -9.79 -20.18 1.43
N LYS A 25 -9.25 -20.23 0.21
CA LYS A 25 -7.81 -20.41 -0.05
C LYS A 25 -6.96 -19.24 0.41
N LYS A 26 -7.52 -18.01 0.42
CA LYS A 26 -6.83 -16.78 0.85
C LYS A 26 -6.93 -16.50 2.36
N ILE A 27 -7.73 -17.26 3.12
CA ILE A 27 -7.87 -17.06 4.58
C ILE A 27 -6.52 -17.16 5.30
N LYS A 28 -5.63 -18.07 4.86
CA LYS A 28 -4.28 -18.21 5.43
C LYS A 28 -3.44 -16.96 5.21
N ILE A 29 -3.57 -16.32 4.06
CA ILE A 29 -2.89 -15.06 3.69
C ILE A 29 -3.39 -13.93 4.59
N LEU A 30 -4.70 -13.70 4.63
CA LEU A 30 -5.29 -12.69 5.51
C LEU A 30 -4.90 -12.90 6.97
N LYS A 31 -4.82 -14.15 7.44
CA LYS A 31 -4.39 -14.48 8.81
C LYS A 31 -2.97 -13.99 9.09
N LYS A 32 -2.03 -14.13 8.12
CA LYS A 32 -0.65 -13.62 8.23
C LYS A 32 -0.64 -12.09 8.36
N THR A 33 -1.41 -11.41 7.53
CA THR A 33 -1.54 -9.94 7.57
C THR A 33 -2.12 -9.44 8.89
N LEU A 34 -3.18 -10.10 9.40
CA LEU A 34 -3.77 -9.74 10.69
C LEU A 34 -2.82 -10.02 11.89
N GLN A 35 -2.01 -11.07 11.83
CA GLN A 35 -0.99 -11.35 12.85
C GLN A 35 0.08 -10.27 12.90
N GLU A 36 0.55 -9.80 11.73
CA GLU A 36 1.50 -8.70 11.66
C GLU A 36 0.91 -7.42 12.23
N ILE A 37 -0.32 -7.05 11.82
CA ILE A 37 -1.01 -5.86 12.33
C ILE A 37 -1.19 -5.93 13.86
N ASN A 38 -1.49 -7.09 14.41
CA ASN A 38 -1.64 -7.27 15.86
C ASN A 38 -0.30 -7.13 16.63
N SER A 39 0.84 -7.27 15.95
CA SER A 39 2.17 -7.07 16.53
C SER A 39 2.57 -5.59 16.66
N TYR A 40 1.81 -4.68 16.09
CA TYR A 40 2.12 -3.25 16.16
C TYR A 40 2.02 -2.73 17.60
N ASN A 41 3.02 -1.95 18.02
CA ASN A 41 3.11 -1.37 19.37
C ASN A 41 2.49 0.02 19.48
N PHE A 42 1.59 0.37 18.58
CA PHE A 42 0.83 1.63 18.58
C PHE A 42 -0.67 1.38 18.38
N LYS A 43 -1.49 2.41 18.64
CA LYS A 43 -2.95 2.29 18.56
C LYS A 43 -3.42 2.12 17.12
N ILE A 44 -4.23 1.12 16.86
CA ILE A 44 -4.84 0.85 15.57
C ILE A 44 -6.37 0.95 15.65
N ASP A 45 -6.99 1.23 14.51
CA ASP A 45 -8.43 1.21 14.29
C ASP A 45 -8.67 0.44 12.99
N LEU A 46 -8.92 -0.88 13.11
CA LEU A 46 -8.96 -1.80 11.98
C LEU A 46 -10.37 -1.94 11.41
N SER A 47 -10.45 -1.92 10.10
CA SER A 47 -11.65 -2.24 9.33
C SER A 47 -11.31 -3.25 8.23
N LEU A 48 -12.17 -4.22 8.02
CA LEU A 48 -12.09 -5.18 6.93
C LEU A 48 -13.29 -4.98 6.01
N ILE A 49 -13.02 -4.80 4.74
CA ILE A 49 -14.04 -4.79 3.69
C ILE A 49 -14.04 -6.12 2.98
N THR A 50 -15.20 -6.68 2.76
CA THR A 50 -15.36 -7.93 2.05
C THR A 50 -16.60 -7.89 1.15
N ASN A 51 -16.69 -8.80 0.19
CA ASN A 51 -17.91 -9.05 -0.57
C ASN A 51 -19.03 -9.57 0.35
N GLN A 52 -20.25 -9.64 -0.17
CA GLN A 52 -21.37 -10.21 0.56
C GLN A 52 -21.08 -11.67 0.95
N LEU A 53 -21.27 -11.98 2.23
CA LEU A 53 -20.93 -13.27 2.82
C LEU A 53 -22.17 -14.10 3.13
N GLN A 54 -22.09 -15.41 2.88
CA GLN A 54 -23.01 -16.37 3.46
C GLN A 54 -22.79 -16.50 4.98
N LYS A 55 -23.82 -16.90 5.74
CA LYS A 55 -23.76 -17.04 7.22
C LYS A 55 -22.55 -17.88 7.69
N LYS A 56 -22.25 -18.98 7.01
CA LYS A 56 -21.09 -19.84 7.33
C LYS A 56 -19.77 -19.11 7.14
N GLN A 57 -19.61 -18.40 6.04
CA GLN A 57 -18.41 -17.61 5.71
C GLN A 57 -18.19 -16.50 6.73
N LYS A 58 -19.27 -15.79 7.10
CA LYS A 58 -19.25 -14.74 8.12
C LYS A 58 -18.79 -15.25 9.48
N ASN A 59 -19.24 -16.43 9.88
CA ASN A 59 -18.81 -17.05 11.13
C ASN A 59 -17.33 -17.43 11.12
N VAL A 60 -16.83 -17.99 10.01
CA VAL A 60 -15.40 -18.31 9.84
C VAL A 60 -14.56 -17.05 9.98
N LEU A 61 -14.92 -15.97 9.25
CA LEU A 61 -14.21 -14.72 9.27
C LEU A 61 -14.21 -14.06 10.65
N LYS A 62 -15.38 -13.98 11.30
CA LYS A 62 -15.50 -13.45 12.67
C LYS A 62 -14.63 -14.20 13.67
N LYS A 63 -14.68 -15.54 13.69
CA LYS A 63 -13.84 -16.35 14.59
C LYS A 63 -12.36 -16.09 14.37
N MET A 64 -11.92 -16.00 13.13
CA MET A 64 -10.52 -15.73 12.81
C MET A 64 -10.09 -14.33 13.30
N ILE A 65 -10.92 -13.32 13.11
CA ILE A 65 -10.60 -11.93 13.48
C ILE A 65 -10.55 -11.78 15.00
N ILE A 66 -11.56 -12.26 15.73
CA ILE A 66 -11.64 -12.19 17.20
C ILE A 66 -10.39 -12.79 17.85
N ASN A 67 -9.89 -13.89 17.30
CA ASN A 67 -8.70 -14.58 17.82
C ASN A 67 -7.39 -13.86 17.48
N LYS A 68 -7.39 -12.82 16.64
CA LYS A 68 -6.17 -12.18 16.13
C LYS A 68 -6.10 -10.69 16.39
N VAL A 69 -7.23 -9.99 16.44
CA VAL A 69 -7.29 -8.54 16.63
C VAL A 69 -8.44 -8.17 17.56
N LYS A 70 -8.14 -7.41 18.62
CA LYS A 70 -9.13 -7.06 19.65
C LYS A 70 -10.36 -6.29 19.13
N ASN A 71 -10.18 -5.40 18.16
CA ASN A 71 -11.25 -4.56 17.60
C ASN A 71 -11.09 -4.44 16.08
N CYS A 72 -11.93 -5.16 15.34
CA CYS A 72 -12.02 -5.04 13.90
C CYS A 72 -13.48 -4.91 13.45
N ASN A 73 -13.80 -3.86 12.71
CA ASN A 73 -15.10 -3.71 12.08
C ASN A 73 -15.11 -4.41 10.72
N ILE A 74 -16.13 -5.25 10.48
CA ILE A 74 -16.31 -5.92 9.18
C ILE A 74 -17.42 -5.20 8.42
N TYR A 75 -17.12 -4.81 7.18
CA TYR A 75 -18.04 -4.18 6.26
C TYR A 75 -18.25 -5.08 5.05
N GLU A 76 -19.49 -5.41 4.76
CA GLU A 76 -19.86 -6.19 3.58
C GLU A 76 -20.29 -5.24 2.46
N ALA A 77 -19.58 -5.28 1.34
CA ALA A 77 -19.99 -4.57 0.13
C ALA A 77 -21.13 -5.37 -0.54
N LYS A 78 -22.31 -4.74 -0.63
CA LYS A 78 -23.48 -5.32 -1.30
C LYS A 78 -23.48 -4.91 -2.75
N GLU A 79 -24.03 -5.77 -3.59
CA GLU A 79 -24.36 -5.47 -5.01
C GLU A 79 -23.17 -4.94 -5.82
N MET A 80 -22.00 -5.58 -5.65
CA MET A 80 -20.84 -5.23 -6.48
C MET A 80 -20.96 -5.86 -7.87
N PRO A 81 -20.88 -5.07 -8.94
CA PRO A 81 -20.87 -5.60 -10.29
C PRO A 81 -19.59 -6.35 -10.65
N ASP A 82 -18.46 -6.06 -9.96
CA ASP A 82 -17.18 -6.71 -10.14
C ASP A 82 -16.37 -6.74 -8.83
N ASN A 83 -15.59 -7.81 -8.63
CA ASN A 83 -14.77 -8.01 -7.45
C ASN A 83 -13.64 -6.97 -7.33
N ASP A 84 -13.13 -6.51 -8.45
CA ASP A 84 -12.05 -5.54 -8.53
C ASP A 84 -12.50 -4.12 -8.09
N LEU A 85 -13.82 -3.92 -7.92
CA LEU A 85 -14.39 -2.68 -7.35
C LEU A 85 -14.39 -2.62 -5.83
N LEU A 86 -14.09 -3.73 -5.15
CA LEU A 86 -14.10 -3.79 -3.69
C LEU A 86 -13.23 -2.69 -3.03
N PRO A 87 -12.05 -2.32 -3.55
CA PRO A 87 -11.23 -1.25 -2.99
C PRO A 87 -11.95 0.12 -2.91
N TRP A 88 -12.88 0.42 -3.80
CA TRP A 88 -13.63 1.68 -3.81
C TRP A 88 -14.49 1.89 -2.57
N PHE A 89 -14.98 0.82 -1.95
CA PHE A 89 -15.74 0.91 -0.70
C PHE A 89 -14.90 1.42 0.47
N SER A 90 -13.56 1.34 0.38
CA SER A 90 -12.64 1.88 1.37
C SER A 90 -12.80 3.39 1.56
N ILE A 91 -13.16 4.12 0.50
CA ILE A 91 -13.27 5.59 0.51
C ILE A 91 -14.31 6.04 1.53
N ASN A 92 -15.50 5.41 1.55
CA ASN A 92 -16.55 5.76 2.50
C ASN A 92 -16.15 5.48 3.95
N ILE A 93 -15.40 4.40 4.18
CA ILE A 93 -14.88 4.07 5.50
C ILE A 93 -13.80 5.08 5.90
N MET A 94 -12.89 5.42 4.98
CA MET A 94 -11.85 6.40 5.23
C MET A 94 -12.41 7.79 5.53
N LYS A 95 -13.50 8.23 4.85
CA LYS A 95 -14.21 9.46 5.19
C LYS A 95 -14.67 9.46 6.64
N LYS A 96 -15.37 8.40 7.08
CA LYS A 96 -15.82 8.25 8.48
C LYS A 96 -14.65 8.23 9.47
N LYS A 97 -13.57 7.53 9.15
CA LYS A 97 -12.36 7.51 9.98
C LYS A 97 -11.69 8.88 10.06
N PHE A 98 -11.73 9.65 8.99
CA PHE A 98 -11.16 11.01 8.95
C PHE A 98 -11.88 11.99 9.85
N GLU A 99 -13.18 11.82 10.10
CA GLU A 99 -13.95 12.63 11.05
C GLU A 99 -13.42 12.49 12.49
N ASN A 100 -12.89 11.32 12.85
CA ASN A 100 -12.28 11.07 14.14
C ASN A 100 -10.91 11.74 14.27
N LYS A 101 -10.84 12.86 15.02
CA LYS A 101 -9.63 13.66 15.22
C LYS A 101 -8.50 12.93 15.95
N SER A 102 -8.78 11.84 16.68
CA SER A 102 -7.76 11.03 17.35
C SER A 102 -6.91 10.22 16.37
N ILE A 103 -7.39 9.95 15.15
CA ILE A 103 -6.68 9.23 14.11
C ILE A 103 -5.70 10.17 13.42
N SER A 104 -4.43 9.82 13.44
CA SER A 104 -3.35 10.63 12.86
C SER A 104 -2.92 10.17 11.47
N HIS A 105 -3.07 8.88 11.18
CA HIS A 105 -2.65 8.26 9.92
C HIS A 105 -3.71 7.29 9.41
N PHE A 106 -3.69 7.04 8.10
CA PHE A 106 -4.66 6.22 7.38
C PHE A 106 -3.92 5.31 6.41
N MET A 107 -4.22 4.02 6.44
CA MET A 107 -3.60 3.01 5.59
C MET A 107 -4.68 2.15 4.92
N PHE A 108 -4.59 2.04 3.62
CA PHE A 108 -5.31 1.04 2.83
C PHE A 108 -4.32 -0.03 2.38
N ILE A 109 -4.70 -1.29 2.49
CA ILE A 109 -3.92 -2.42 1.99
C ILE A 109 -4.84 -3.50 1.40
N GLU A 110 -4.32 -4.27 0.46
CA GLU A 110 -4.92 -5.54 0.05
C GLU A 110 -4.58 -6.63 1.06
N ASP A 111 -5.37 -7.70 1.07
CA ASP A 111 -5.25 -8.81 2.03
C ASP A 111 -3.92 -9.55 1.97
N ASP A 112 -3.24 -9.47 0.83
CA ASP A 112 -1.98 -10.14 0.54
C ASP A 112 -0.74 -9.23 0.61
N ILE A 113 -0.90 -8.00 1.10
CA ILE A 113 0.22 -7.07 1.34
C ILE A 113 0.59 -7.06 2.81
N LEU A 114 1.81 -7.47 3.11
CA LEU A 114 2.35 -7.48 4.46
C LEU A 114 3.15 -6.19 4.72
N VAL A 115 2.62 -5.34 5.59
CA VAL A 115 3.27 -4.11 6.03
C VAL A 115 3.72 -4.28 7.46
N THR A 116 5.00 -4.09 7.73
CA THR A 116 5.55 -4.22 9.08
C THR A 116 5.52 -2.88 9.83
N SER A 117 5.63 -2.91 11.16
CA SER A 117 5.79 -1.69 11.96
C SER A 117 7.02 -0.87 11.52
N LYS A 118 8.08 -1.53 11.04
CA LYS A 118 9.28 -0.88 10.48
C LYS A 118 8.96 -0.06 9.22
N ASN A 119 8.13 -0.60 8.32
CA ASN A 119 7.66 0.12 7.14
C ASN A 119 6.88 1.39 7.53
N ILE A 120 6.02 1.30 8.53
CA ILE A 120 5.23 2.44 9.01
C ILE A 120 6.13 3.51 9.64
N CYS A 121 7.10 3.10 10.48
CA CYS A 121 8.07 4.02 11.09
C CYS A 121 8.93 4.73 10.03
N TYR A 122 9.40 3.99 9.04
CA TYR A 122 10.09 4.55 7.88
C TYR A 122 9.25 5.64 7.22
N TRP A 123 8.00 5.33 6.89
CA TRP A 123 7.11 6.26 6.22
C TRP A 123 6.88 7.54 7.03
N VAL A 124 6.58 7.40 8.32
CA VAL A 124 6.38 8.55 9.23
C VAL A 124 7.63 9.43 9.34
N TYR A 125 8.80 8.82 9.40
CA TYR A 125 10.08 9.53 9.45
C TYR A 125 10.34 10.33 8.18
N PHE A 126 10.33 9.67 7.02
CA PHE A 126 10.62 10.33 5.75
C PHE A 126 9.52 11.30 5.32
N ARG A 127 8.27 11.09 5.75
CA ARG A 127 7.20 12.06 5.49
C ARG A 127 7.49 13.41 6.13
N LYS A 128 8.09 13.46 7.32
CA LYS A 128 8.50 14.72 7.96
C LYS A 128 9.54 15.48 7.11
N ILE A 129 10.49 14.75 6.52
CA ILE A 129 11.53 15.32 5.66
C ILE A 129 10.94 15.77 4.31
N LEU A 130 10.13 14.92 3.69
CA LEU A 130 9.59 15.12 2.35
C LEU A 130 8.43 16.14 2.29
N LYS A 131 7.80 16.42 3.42
CA LYS A 131 6.65 17.33 3.50
C LYS A 131 6.97 18.72 2.93
N LYS A 132 8.13 19.28 3.22
CA LYS A 132 8.58 20.57 2.69
C LYS A 132 8.67 20.62 1.17
N PHE A 133 8.87 19.47 0.53
CA PHE A 133 8.90 19.31 -0.93
C PHE A 133 7.55 18.90 -1.52
N LYS A 134 6.49 18.77 -0.70
CA LYS A 134 5.18 18.23 -1.09
C LYS A 134 5.25 16.80 -1.64
N LEU A 135 6.26 16.04 -1.25
CA LEU A 135 6.52 14.66 -1.64
C LEU A 135 6.19 13.68 -0.51
N VAL A 136 6.12 12.40 -0.84
CA VAL A 136 5.64 11.33 0.05
C VAL A 136 6.58 10.13 -0.05
N PRO A 137 6.92 9.46 1.08
CA PRO A 137 7.64 8.20 1.01
C PRO A 137 6.80 7.14 0.30
N GLY A 138 7.43 6.38 -0.60
CA GLY A 138 6.81 5.26 -1.30
C GLY A 138 7.30 3.91 -0.79
N PHE A 139 6.68 2.86 -1.29
CA PHE A 139 7.07 1.48 -1.03
C PHE A 139 7.38 0.75 -2.33
N ILE A 140 8.25 -0.26 -2.24
CA ILE A 140 8.45 -1.25 -3.29
C ILE A 140 7.78 -2.55 -2.85
N ARG A 141 6.81 -3.02 -3.61
CA ARG A 141 6.19 -4.31 -3.39
C ARG A 141 7.07 -5.41 -3.96
N TYR A 142 7.35 -6.44 -3.16
CA TYR A 142 8.18 -7.56 -3.58
C TYR A 142 7.55 -8.91 -3.30
N GLU A 143 7.98 -9.91 -4.05
CA GLU A 143 7.73 -11.33 -3.78
C GLU A 143 9.05 -12.04 -3.45
N ASN A 144 9.00 -12.90 -2.41
CA ASN A 144 10.10 -13.81 -2.13
C ASN A 144 9.89 -15.10 -2.93
N TYR A 145 10.76 -15.35 -3.88
CA TYR A 145 10.72 -16.55 -4.70
C TYR A 145 12.12 -17.14 -4.87
N LYS A 146 12.29 -18.41 -4.47
CA LYS A 146 13.57 -19.14 -4.52
C LYS A 146 14.72 -18.37 -3.83
N ASN A 147 14.46 -17.83 -2.64
CA ASN A 147 15.41 -17.05 -1.82
C ASN A 147 15.88 -15.71 -2.44
N ASP A 148 15.22 -15.25 -3.49
CA ASP A 148 15.44 -13.92 -4.07
C ASP A 148 14.19 -13.05 -3.93
N PHE A 149 14.38 -11.74 -3.83
CA PHE A 149 13.32 -10.73 -3.77
C PHE A 149 13.12 -10.11 -5.14
N TYR A 150 11.92 -10.22 -5.70
CA TYR A 150 11.56 -9.69 -7.00
C TYR A 150 10.60 -8.51 -6.85
N ALA A 151 10.92 -7.38 -7.48
CA ALA A 151 10.05 -6.21 -7.52
C ALA A 151 8.83 -6.49 -8.40
N VAL A 152 7.64 -6.49 -7.80
CA VAL A 152 6.41 -6.96 -8.46
C VAL A 152 5.92 -6.00 -9.53
N ASP A 153 6.00 -4.69 -9.29
CA ASP A 153 5.32 -3.67 -10.10
C ASP A 153 6.22 -3.04 -11.17
N TYR A 154 7.38 -3.61 -11.39
CA TYR A 154 8.38 -3.04 -12.29
C TYR A 154 8.67 -3.97 -13.47
N GLU A 155 8.42 -3.47 -14.69
CA GLU A 155 8.85 -4.13 -15.94
C GLU A 155 10.25 -3.72 -16.34
N LYS A 156 10.70 -2.53 -15.94
CA LYS A 156 11.99 -1.95 -16.29
C LYS A 156 12.69 -1.42 -15.04
N LYS A 157 14.03 -1.46 -15.06
CA LYS A 157 14.84 -0.87 -14.01
C LYS A 157 14.61 0.64 -13.89
N ILE A 158 14.79 1.18 -12.69
CA ILE A 158 14.79 2.62 -12.43
C ILE A 158 16.14 3.16 -12.87
N ILE A 159 16.16 4.08 -13.82
CA ILE A 159 17.41 4.65 -14.34
C ILE A 159 17.77 5.87 -13.50
N LEU A 160 18.83 5.74 -12.70
CA LEU A 160 19.23 6.72 -11.70
C LEU A 160 19.45 8.14 -12.29
N ASN A 161 20.10 8.22 -13.45
CA ASN A 161 20.42 9.50 -14.10
C ASN A 161 19.22 10.17 -14.81
N LYS A 162 18.12 9.42 -15.02
CA LYS A 162 16.91 9.92 -15.69
C LYS A 162 15.75 10.16 -14.73
N SER A 163 15.93 9.86 -13.43
CA SER A 163 14.88 9.99 -12.42
C SER A 163 15.16 11.18 -11.50
N PRO A 164 14.15 11.99 -11.15
CA PRO A 164 14.29 13.05 -10.16
C PRO A 164 14.78 12.48 -8.83
N LYS A 165 15.65 13.24 -8.13
CA LYS A 165 16.29 12.81 -6.88
C LYS A 165 16.27 13.92 -5.85
N ILE A 166 16.27 13.53 -4.59
CA ILE A 166 16.56 14.42 -3.45
C ILE A 166 17.72 13.82 -2.68
N LEU A 167 18.78 14.63 -2.54
CA LEU A 167 19.86 14.35 -1.61
C LEU A 167 19.46 14.99 -0.29
N THR A 168 19.54 14.23 0.80
CA THR A 168 19.16 14.73 2.12
C THR A 168 20.40 14.79 2.99
N ASP A 169 20.72 15.97 3.52
CA ASP A 169 21.83 16.15 4.46
C ASP A 169 21.57 15.45 5.80
N ASP A 170 20.28 15.25 6.13
CA ASP A 170 19.84 14.68 7.40
C ASP A 170 19.79 13.14 7.43
N CYS A 171 19.98 12.46 6.31
CA CYS A 171 19.98 11.00 6.26
C CYS A 171 21.02 10.46 5.25
N SER A 172 21.54 9.28 5.55
CA SER A 172 22.53 8.58 4.71
C SER A 172 21.96 8.11 3.36
N ASP A 173 20.63 8.18 3.20
CA ASP A 173 19.94 7.65 2.04
C ASP A 173 19.53 8.77 1.10
N SER A 174 19.88 8.63 -0.17
CA SER A 174 19.30 9.45 -1.22
C SER A 174 17.90 8.95 -1.57
N LEU A 175 17.07 9.82 -2.13
CA LEU A 175 15.68 9.49 -2.50
C LEU A 175 15.51 9.65 -4.01
N ILE A 176 14.87 8.67 -4.65
CA ILE A 176 14.60 8.64 -6.08
C ILE A 176 13.09 8.62 -6.33
N ASN A 177 12.64 9.32 -7.36
CA ASN A 177 11.25 9.34 -7.80
C ASN A 177 11.04 8.30 -8.91
N PRO A 178 10.42 7.16 -8.64
CA PRO A 178 10.17 6.14 -9.65
C PRO A 178 9.06 6.60 -10.60
N LYS A 179 9.15 6.21 -11.88
CA LYS A 179 8.11 6.57 -12.86
C LYS A 179 6.76 5.88 -12.54
N TYR A 180 6.81 4.66 -12.00
CA TYR A 180 5.63 3.85 -11.67
C TYR A 180 5.56 3.62 -10.17
N PRO A 181 4.66 4.33 -9.45
CA PRO A 181 4.61 4.32 -7.99
C PRO A 181 3.62 3.30 -7.41
N TYR A 182 3.15 2.32 -8.17
CA TYR A 182 2.15 1.36 -7.72
C TYR A 182 2.69 0.46 -6.60
N SER A 183 1.88 0.19 -5.58
CA SER A 183 2.25 -0.69 -4.47
C SER A 183 1.06 -1.44 -3.84
N ALA A 184 -0.13 -1.42 -4.47
CA ALA A 184 -1.38 -2.03 -3.96
C ALA A 184 -1.77 -1.58 -2.53
N MET A 185 -1.27 -0.43 -2.11
CA MET A 185 -1.50 0.16 -0.80
C MET A 185 -1.25 1.67 -0.82
N TYR A 186 -1.76 2.35 0.19
CA TYR A 186 -1.29 3.70 0.53
C TYR A 186 -1.22 3.89 2.04
N LEU A 187 -0.33 4.79 2.46
CA LEU A 187 -0.26 5.33 3.81
C LEU A 187 -0.29 6.86 3.71
N MET A 188 -1.12 7.50 4.50
CA MET A 188 -1.34 8.95 4.47
C MET A 188 -1.37 9.51 5.89
N ASP A 189 -0.80 10.70 6.08
CA ASP A 189 -1.11 11.55 7.24
C ASP A 189 -2.45 12.27 7.05
N ARG A 190 -2.90 13.04 8.04
CA ARG A 190 -4.17 13.77 7.93
C ARG A 190 -4.19 14.81 6.81
N GLU A 191 -3.05 15.41 6.50
CA GLU A 191 -2.94 16.42 5.45
C GLU A 191 -3.15 15.79 4.06
N LEU A 192 -2.43 14.69 3.79
CA LEU A 192 -2.60 13.92 2.56
C LEU A 192 -4.01 13.32 2.45
N MET A 193 -4.56 12.81 3.55
CA MET A 193 -5.92 12.27 3.54
C MET A 193 -6.95 13.38 3.25
N LYS A 194 -6.75 14.58 3.78
CA LYS A 194 -7.61 15.74 3.46
C LYS A 194 -7.52 16.08 1.96
N GLU A 195 -6.29 16.17 1.43
CA GLU A 195 -6.05 16.41 0.00
C GLU A 195 -6.74 15.36 -0.86
N TYR A 196 -6.55 14.07 -0.53
CA TYR A 196 -7.14 12.95 -1.25
C TYR A 196 -8.67 13.00 -1.24
N LEU A 197 -9.29 13.14 -0.07
CA LEU A 197 -10.74 13.18 0.09
C LEU A 197 -11.40 14.42 -0.54
N SER A 198 -10.64 15.48 -0.79
CA SER A 198 -11.12 16.70 -1.46
C SER A 198 -10.87 16.68 -2.98
N SER A 199 -10.21 15.65 -3.50
CA SER A 199 -9.83 15.56 -4.90
C SER A 199 -10.88 14.84 -5.76
N ASN A 200 -10.71 14.92 -7.07
CA ASN A 200 -11.51 14.12 -8.01
C ASN A 200 -11.13 12.63 -7.99
N ALA A 201 -10.00 12.26 -7.39
CA ALA A 201 -9.53 10.88 -7.32
C ALA A 201 -10.48 9.94 -6.55
N ILE A 202 -11.34 10.48 -5.68
CA ILE A 202 -12.33 9.71 -4.94
C ILE A 202 -13.69 9.61 -5.66
N LYS A 203 -13.87 10.29 -6.79
CA LYS A 203 -15.12 10.24 -7.56
C LYS A 203 -15.09 8.97 -8.42
N PHE A 204 -16.01 8.07 -8.09
CA PHE A 204 -16.24 6.91 -8.92
C PHE A 204 -16.99 7.33 -10.18
N ASP A 205 -16.40 7.11 -11.34
CA ASP A 205 -17.03 7.38 -12.63
C ASP A 205 -17.51 6.07 -13.24
N PHE A 206 -18.82 5.89 -13.33
CA PHE A 206 -19.42 4.71 -13.95
C PHE A 206 -19.14 4.58 -15.45
N SER A 207 -18.87 5.67 -16.16
CA SER A 207 -18.41 5.61 -17.56
C SER A 207 -17.07 4.89 -17.67
N PHE A 208 -16.26 4.99 -16.65
CA PHE A 208 -15.01 4.30 -16.48
C PHE A 208 -15.19 2.79 -16.31
N THR A 209 -16.28 2.34 -15.65
CA THR A 209 -16.58 0.91 -15.48
C THR A 209 -16.91 0.21 -16.79
N ASN A 210 -17.58 0.87 -17.73
CA ASN A 210 -17.89 0.28 -19.03
C ASN A 210 -16.65 0.04 -19.89
N ASN A 211 -15.66 0.91 -19.81
CA ASN A 211 -14.36 0.71 -20.45
C ASN A 211 -13.47 -0.27 -19.67
N PHE A 212 -13.64 -0.33 -18.37
CA PHE A 212 -12.92 -1.21 -17.46
C PHE A 212 -13.39 -2.68 -17.55
N LEU A 213 -14.69 -2.94 -17.61
CA LEU A 213 -15.23 -4.28 -17.83
C LEU A 213 -14.71 -4.89 -19.15
N LYS A 214 -14.30 -4.05 -20.10
CA LYS A 214 -13.62 -4.47 -21.33
C LYS A 214 -12.11 -4.68 -21.17
N SER A 215 -11.42 -3.99 -20.25
CA SER A 215 -9.96 -4.01 -20.10
C SER A 215 -9.42 -4.59 -18.80
N LYS A 216 -10.26 -4.86 -17.80
CA LYS A 216 -10.01 -5.52 -16.48
C LYS A 216 -8.88 -4.97 -15.58
N ALA A 217 -8.14 -3.93 -15.94
CA ALA A 217 -6.97 -3.54 -15.18
C ALA A 217 -6.98 -2.14 -14.50
N PRO A 218 -7.57 -1.07 -15.02
CA PRO A 218 -7.19 0.28 -14.60
C PRO A 218 -7.77 0.79 -13.29
N ILE A 219 -8.92 0.29 -12.78
CA ILE A 219 -9.63 0.93 -11.66
C ILE A 219 -8.93 0.69 -10.33
N LYS A 220 -8.45 -0.53 -10.11
CA LYS A 220 -7.73 -0.91 -8.90
C LYS A 220 -6.41 -0.15 -8.79
N GLU A 221 -5.72 -0.03 -9.91
CA GLU A 221 -4.48 0.73 -10.02
C GLU A 221 -4.71 2.22 -9.78
N LEU A 222 -5.76 2.79 -10.36
CA LEU A 222 -6.12 4.19 -10.17
C LEU A 222 -6.43 4.53 -8.72
N LEU A 223 -7.15 3.69 -8.00
CA LEU A 223 -7.42 3.92 -6.58
C LEU A 223 -6.13 3.93 -5.77
N ASN A 224 -5.25 2.97 -5.99
CA ASN A 224 -4.05 2.79 -5.18
C ASN A 224 -2.93 3.79 -5.50
N ILE A 225 -2.88 4.31 -6.72
CA ILE A 225 -1.88 5.30 -7.13
C ILE A 225 -2.41 6.73 -7.18
N SER A 226 -3.72 6.94 -7.08
CA SER A 226 -4.35 8.26 -7.24
C SER A 226 -3.74 9.32 -6.32
N HIS A 227 -3.42 8.96 -5.07
CA HIS A 227 -2.77 9.87 -4.15
C HIS A 227 -1.34 10.26 -4.58
N ALA A 228 -0.63 9.38 -5.30
CA ALA A 228 0.73 9.62 -5.75
C ALA A 228 0.80 10.75 -6.80
N PHE A 229 -0.30 10.98 -7.51
CA PHE A 229 -0.38 12.02 -8.55
C PHE A 229 -1.05 13.31 -8.08
N LEU A 230 -1.56 13.38 -6.84
CA LEU A 230 -2.17 14.60 -6.32
C LEU A 230 -1.12 15.70 -6.13
N ASN A 231 -1.38 16.88 -6.70
CA ASN A 231 -0.51 18.08 -6.60
C ASN A 231 0.98 17.76 -6.76
N VAL A 232 1.34 17.06 -7.84
CA VAL A 232 2.74 16.66 -8.13
C VAL A 232 3.60 17.91 -8.31
N PRO A 233 4.73 18.04 -7.58
CA PRO A 233 5.65 19.15 -7.75
C PRO A 233 6.29 19.14 -9.14
N LYS A 234 6.59 20.34 -9.67
CA LYS A 234 7.27 20.50 -10.97
C LYS A 234 8.61 19.72 -10.96
N GLY A 235 8.86 18.97 -12.02
CA GLY A 235 10.10 18.19 -12.19
C GLY A 235 10.05 16.77 -11.62
N PHE A 236 8.93 16.33 -11.02
CA PHE A 236 8.72 14.97 -10.55
C PHE A 236 7.68 14.24 -11.41
N PHE A 237 7.79 12.90 -11.50
CA PHE A 237 6.81 12.07 -12.21
C PHE A 237 5.51 11.89 -11.43
N ASN A 238 5.62 11.82 -10.10
CA ASN A 238 4.56 11.65 -9.12
C ASN A 238 5.06 12.10 -7.73
N LYS A 239 4.25 11.95 -6.70
CA LYS A 239 4.64 12.37 -5.33
C LYS A 239 5.54 11.38 -4.59
N LEU A 240 5.69 10.12 -5.04
CA LEU A 240 6.38 9.09 -4.27
C LEU A 240 7.89 9.13 -4.46
N MET A 241 8.60 8.98 -3.34
CA MET A 241 10.05 8.90 -3.27
C MET A 241 10.48 7.60 -2.60
N ILE A 242 11.42 6.91 -3.21
CA ILE A 242 11.98 5.65 -2.69
C ILE A 242 13.42 5.90 -2.25
N PRO A 243 13.81 5.49 -1.04
CA PRO A 243 15.19 5.61 -0.58
C PRO A 243 16.09 4.60 -1.31
N PHE A 244 17.34 4.98 -1.51
CA PHE A 244 18.38 4.10 -1.98
C PHE A 244 19.73 4.46 -1.34
N GLU A 245 20.55 3.46 -1.12
CA GLU A 245 21.89 3.58 -0.56
C GLU A 245 22.93 3.96 -1.65
N LYS A 246 24.15 4.34 -1.24
CA LYS A 246 25.25 4.70 -2.16
C LYS A 246 25.58 3.60 -3.17
N ASN A 247 25.43 2.34 -2.77
CA ASN A 247 25.63 1.15 -3.64
C ASN A 247 24.39 0.84 -4.50
N LYS A 248 23.43 1.73 -4.61
CA LYS A 248 22.14 1.59 -5.31
C LYS A 248 21.18 0.54 -4.73
N ASN A 249 21.46 -0.02 -3.58
CA ASN A 249 20.55 -0.94 -2.91
C ASN A 249 19.32 -0.21 -2.41
N ILE A 250 18.19 -0.90 -2.47
CA ILE A 250 16.94 -0.44 -1.86
C ILE A 250 16.87 -1.00 -0.45
N PRO A 251 16.74 -0.13 0.57
CA PRO A 251 16.67 -0.58 1.96
C PRO A 251 15.41 -1.42 2.24
N ASP A 252 15.54 -2.42 3.10
CA ASP A 252 14.46 -3.34 3.47
C ASP A 252 13.25 -2.67 4.13
N TYR A 253 13.47 -1.53 4.80
CA TYR A 253 12.39 -0.80 5.48
C TYR A 253 11.37 -0.14 4.54
N CYS A 254 11.67 0.03 3.26
CA CYS A 254 10.69 0.49 2.25
C CYS A 254 10.12 -0.65 1.40
N LEU A 255 10.48 -1.90 1.69
CA LEU A 255 9.96 -3.08 1.02
C LEU A 255 8.70 -3.60 1.73
N VAL A 256 7.63 -3.87 0.98
CA VAL A 256 6.41 -4.52 1.46
C VAL A 256 6.20 -5.84 0.73
N GLU A 257 5.92 -6.91 1.48
CA GLU A 257 5.82 -8.26 0.90
C GLU A 257 4.43 -8.49 0.30
N HIS A 258 4.40 -8.93 -0.96
CA HIS A 258 3.22 -9.52 -1.58
C HIS A 258 3.24 -11.03 -1.30
N THR A 259 2.39 -11.48 -0.39
CA THR A 259 2.47 -12.83 0.19
C THR A 259 1.85 -13.92 -0.68
N ASP A 260 1.04 -13.56 -1.68
CA ASP A 260 0.51 -14.47 -2.71
C ASP A 260 1.44 -14.47 -3.92
N VAL A 261 2.49 -15.30 -3.88
CA VAL A 261 3.53 -15.35 -4.91
C VAL A 261 2.96 -15.74 -6.27
N LYS A 262 2.72 -14.74 -7.12
CA LYS A 262 2.13 -14.89 -8.47
C LYS A 262 3.07 -14.44 -9.57
N TYR A 263 3.70 -13.27 -9.40
CA TYR A 263 4.44 -12.56 -10.43
C TYR A 263 5.86 -13.09 -10.57
N ALA A 264 6.55 -13.34 -9.47
CA ALA A 264 7.90 -13.93 -9.49
C ALA A 264 7.90 -15.41 -9.89
N ASN A 265 6.73 -16.09 -9.89
CA ASN A 265 6.60 -17.44 -10.40
C ASN A 265 6.35 -17.44 -11.90
N PHE A 266 7.42 -17.32 -12.66
CA PHE A 266 7.41 -17.23 -14.15
C PHE A 266 6.63 -18.33 -14.87
N LYS A 267 6.39 -19.49 -14.23
CA LYS A 267 5.56 -20.56 -14.82
C LYS A 267 4.08 -20.20 -14.86
N LYS A 268 3.60 -19.39 -13.89
CA LYS A 268 2.19 -18.99 -13.79
C LYS A 268 1.82 -17.82 -14.71
N LEU A 269 2.73 -16.88 -14.94
CA LEU A 269 2.48 -15.63 -15.67
C LEU A 269 3.53 -15.36 -16.74
N LYS A 270 3.73 -16.32 -17.65
CA LYS A 270 4.77 -16.28 -18.71
C LYS A 270 4.79 -15.00 -19.55
N ASN A 271 3.63 -14.36 -19.75
CA ASN A 271 3.46 -13.24 -20.67
C ASN A 271 3.44 -11.87 -20.00
N MET A 272 3.52 -11.78 -18.66
CA MET A 272 3.59 -10.50 -17.96
C MET A 272 5.03 -10.03 -17.79
N GLY A 273 5.28 -8.75 -18.07
CA GLY A 273 6.61 -8.12 -17.91
C GLY A 273 7.02 -7.93 -16.45
N PHE A 274 6.03 -7.94 -15.54
CA PHE A 274 6.20 -7.65 -14.10
C PHE A 274 6.85 -8.80 -13.33
N GLY A 275 7.47 -8.48 -12.17
CA GLY A 275 8.00 -9.46 -11.23
C GLY A 275 9.28 -10.17 -11.68
N LYS A 276 9.97 -9.70 -12.72
CA LYS A 276 11.18 -10.31 -13.27
C LYS A 276 12.47 -9.68 -12.75
N ILE A 277 12.42 -8.49 -12.19
CA ILE A 277 13.59 -7.73 -11.74
C ILE A 277 13.80 -8.01 -10.25
N LYS A 278 15.01 -8.47 -9.90
CA LYS A 278 15.38 -8.60 -8.49
C LYS A 278 15.47 -7.21 -7.85
N VAL A 279 15.05 -7.08 -6.59
CA VAL A 279 15.08 -5.81 -5.87
C VAL A 279 16.50 -5.21 -5.84
N LYS A 280 17.52 -6.03 -5.64
CA LYS A 280 18.93 -5.60 -5.67
C LYS A 280 19.40 -5.03 -7.01
N ASP A 281 18.73 -5.38 -8.11
CA ASP A 281 19.06 -4.95 -9.47
C ASP A 281 18.09 -3.89 -10.01
N LEU A 282 17.18 -3.38 -9.15
CA LEU A 282 16.09 -2.50 -9.58
C LEU A 282 16.59 -1.12 -10.01
N ILE A 283 17.65 -0.60 -9.38
CA ILE A 283 18.25 0.71 -9.72
C ILE A 283 19.50 0.47 -10.59
N ASN A 284 19.53 1.15 -11.75
CA ASN A 284 20.63 1.08 -12.69
C ASN A 284 21.36 2.43 -12.83
#